data_336a2f3df34726bbe1ca9926c43ffd14
#
_entry.id   336a2f3df34726bbe1ca9926c43ffd14
#
_cell.length_a   1.000
_cell.length_b   1.000
_cell.length_c   1.000
_cell.angle_alpha   90.00
_cell.angle_beta   90.00
_cell.angle_gamma   90.00
#
_symmetry.space_group_name_H-M   'P 1'
#
loop_
_entity.id
_entity.type
_entity.pdbx_description
1 polymer ?
#
loop_
_entity_poly.entity_id
_entity_poly.type
_entity_poly.pdbx_seq_one_letter_code
_entity_poly.pdbx_strand_id
1 'polypeptide(L)'
;MKISAKLKFFLLNLMAAVIVIIVIGVVVLFQLDNYTHHGESIAVPEFYDMTPSEAEALAKQHNLKIKVVDSLYDDRAKPGVVLEQYPGNGARVKEKRLIQLTINAQSPEKIIFPNLKNSAFRQTLQTLESRGFQIGHIEYEDSEFKNLVLNLKYKGKDVEPDALLPKGTKIDIVLGNGNGSNTIIVPRLTGKKLREAISLAQQSYMNIGEIIPDASIKTPAEQQAAVVYQQSPNATDITQAGSPVNLYITLQKNKIANIDSLIVTE
;
A
#
# COMPACT_ATOMS: atom_id res chain seq x y z
N MET A 1 63.57 -24.76 49.29
CA MET A 1 63.62 -25.56 48.03
C MET A 1 64.34 -24.75 46.97
N LYS A 2 65.62 -25.11 46.62
CA LYS A 2 66.40 -24.34 45.60
C LYS A 2 65.95 -24.78 44.21
N ILE A 3 65.30 -23.86 43.49
CA ILE A 3 64.87 -24.07 42.12
C ILE A 3 66.10 -24.33 41.26
N SER A 4 66.13 -25.42 40.50
CA SER A 4 67.23 -25.82 39.58
C SER A 4 67.46 -24.74 38.53
N ALA A 5 68.74 -24.43 38.20
CA ALA A 5 69.10 -23.43 37.20
C ALA A 5 68.43 -23.65 35.82
N LYS A 6 68.22 -24.91 35.47
CA LYS A 6 67.48 -25.29 34.25
C LYS A 6 66.00 -24.88 34.29
N LEU A 7 65.35 -25.00 35.46
CA LEU A 7 63.94 -24.61 35.63
C LEU A 7 63.77 -23.08 35.65
N LYS A 8 64.76 -22.35 36.19
CA LYS A 8 64.77 -20.86 36.13
C LYS A 8 64.90 -20.38 34.67
N PHE A 9 65.78 -20.97 33.91
CA PHE A 9 65.97 -20.64 32.50
C PHE A 9 64.72 -20.97 31.66
N PHE A 10 64.06 -22.12 31.91
CA PHE A 10 62.80 -22.47 31.24
C PHE A 10 61.71 -21.49 31.59
N LEU A 11 61.51 -21.13 32.87
CA LEU A 11 60.48 -20.18 33.27
C LEU A 11 60.76 -18.75 32.70
N LEU A 12 62.01 -18.33 32.59
CA LEU A 12 62.37 -17.06 32.00
C LEU A 12 62.02 -17.00 30.51
N ASN A 13 62.33 -18.06 29.77
CA ASN A 13 62.00 -18.15 28.34
C ASN A 13 60.45 -18.23 28.13
N LEU A 14 59.74 -18.98 28.99
CA LEU A 14 58.30 -19.04 28.93
C LEU A 14 57.69 -17.66 29.20
N MET A 15 58.19 -16.95 30.19
CA MET A 15 57.75 -15.58 30.50
C MET A 15 58.01 -14.61 29.33
N ALA A 16 59.22 -14.70 28.73
CA ALA A 16 59.59 -13.92 27.57
C ALA A 16 58.63 -14.23 26.36
N ALA A 17 58.34 -15.49 26.13
CA ALA A 17 57.37 -15.89 25.06
C ALA A 17 56.00 -15.32 25.30
N VAL A 18 55.48 -15.38 26.57
CA VAL A 18 54.17 -14.82 26.92
C VAL A 18 54.16 -13.28 26.70
N ILE A 19 55.25 -12.59 27.10
CA ILE A 19 55.34 -11.14 26.86
C ILE A 19 55.32 -10.81 25.34
N VAL A 20 56.05 -11.54 24.56
CA VAL A 20 56.05 -11.37 23.07
C VAL A 20 54.65 -11.56 22.49
N ILE A 21 53.91 -12.63 22.92
CA ILE A 21 52.56 -12.84 22.46
C ILE A 21 51.60 -11.68 22.85
N ILE A 22 51.77 -11.20 24.09
CA ILE A 22 50.94 -10.05 24.57
C ILE A 22 51.28 -8.79 23.72
N VAL A 23 52.56 -8.50 23.46
CA VAL A 23 52.96 -7.35 22.63
C VAL A 23 52.40 -7.48 21.23
N ILE A 24 52.51 -8.65 20.59
CA ILE A 24 51.92 -8.89 19.27
C ILE A 24 50.43 -8.67 19.31
N GLY A 25 49.72 -9.23 20.32
CA GLY A 25 48.28 -9.03 20.50
C GLY A 25 47.88 -7.58 20.60
N VAL A 26 48.60 -6.78 21.39
CA VAL A 26 48.35 -5.35 21.54
C VAL A 26 48.58 -4.60 20.24
N VAL A 27 49.65 -4.89 19.52
CA VAL A 27 49.95 -4.27 18.20
C VAL A 27 48.85 -4.61 17.18
N VAL A 28 48.42 -5.86 17.15
CA VAL A 28 47.32 -6.28 16.26
C VAL A 28 46.04 -5.56 16.60
N LEU A 29 45.68 -5.42 17.89
CA LEU A 29 44.49 -4.69 18.32
C LEU A 29 44.54 -3.22 17.89
N PHE A 30 45.70 -2.53 18.10
CA PHE A 30 45.86 -1.14 17.64
C PHE A 30 45.78 -1.00 16.11
N GLN A 31 46.39 -1.95 15.36
CA GLN A 31 46.27 -1.90 13.89
C GLN A 31 44.86 -2.22 13.43
N LEU A 32 44.16 -3.13 14.09
CA LEU A 32 42.77 -3.48 13.77
C LEU A 32 41.83 -2.30 14.01
N ASP A 33 41.98 -1.58 15.11
CA ASP A 33 41.19 -0.41 15.43
C ASP A 33 41.36 0.70 14.37
N ASN A 34 42.60 0.94 13.97
CA ASN A 34 42.96 1.93 12.93
C ASN A 34 42.46 1.50 11.53
N TYR A 35 42.47 0.18 11.23
CA TYR A 35 42.02 -0.34 9.95
C TYR A 35 40.49 -0.41 9.87
N THR A 36 39.80 -0.71 10.97
CA THR A 36 38.34 -0.87 10.98
C THR A 36 37.59 0.42 11.28
N HIS A 37 38.30 1.53 11.58
CA HIS A 37 37.68 2.79 12.03
C HIS A 37 36.62 2.55 13.11
N HIS A 38 37.00 1.78 14.16
CA HIS A 38 36.08 1.40 15.21
C HIS A 38 35.48 2.63 15.91
N GLY A 39 34.13 2.66 16.03
CA GLY A 39 33.42 3.81 16.59
C GLY A 39 33.02 4.91 15.59
N GLU A 40 33.65 5.01 14.44
CA GLU A 40 33.24 5.98 13.41
C GLU A 40 31.99 5.49 12.71
N SER A 41 30.95 6.32 12.70
CA SER A 41 29.69 6.06 12.00
C SER A 41 29.08 7.35 11.50
N ILE A 42 28.45 7.28 10.35
CA ILE A 42 27.82 8.39 9.65
C ILE A 42 26.31 8.23 9.81
N ALA A 43 25.60 9.30 10.15
CA ALA A 43 24.14 9.30 10.14
C ALA A 43 23.65 9.32 8.68
N VAL A 44 22.74 8.42 8.35
CA VAL A 44 22.10 8.39 7.03
C VAL A 44 21.21 9.63 6.88
N PRO A 45 21.41 10.46 5.84
CA PRO A 45 20.52 11.59 5.57
C PRO A 45 19.14 11.13 5.07
N GLU A 46 18.20 12.06 5.04
CA GLU A 46 16.88 11.84 4.49
C GLU A 46 16.89 11.99 2.98
N PHE A 47 16.41 10.96 2.27
CA PHE A 47 16.31 10.92 0.81
C PHE A 47 14.87 10.98 0.29
N TYR A 48 13.87 11.04 1.17
CA TYR A 48 12.46 11.09 0.78
C TYR A 48 12.16 12.27 -0.14
N ASP A 49 11.27 12.07 -1.09
CA ASP A 49 10.83 13.04 -2.09
C ASP A 49 11.94 13.57 -3.03
N MET A 50 13.16 13.07 -2.93
CA MET A 50 14.27 13.41 -3.83
C MET A 50 14.24 12.55 -5.10
N THR A 51 14.69 13.10 -6.20
CA THR A 51 15.03 12.31 -7.38
C THR A 51 16.28 11.46 -7.12
N PRO A 52 16.50 10.34 -7.82
CA PRO A 52 17.72 9.55 -7.68
C PRO A 52 19.02 10.35 -7.87
N SER A 53 19.01 11.36 -8.75
CA SER A 53 20.16 12.25 -8.99
C SER A 53 20.47 13.14 -7.79
N GLU A 54 19.45 13.72 -7.17
CA GLU A 54 19.61 14.54 -5.95
C GLU A 54 20.06 13.68 -4.77
N ALA A 55 19.44 12.50 -4.62
CA ALA A 55 19.83 11.52 -3.60
C ALA A 55 21.29 11.06 -3.77
N GLU A 56 21.76 10.85 -5.01
CA GLU A 56 23.13 10.47 -5.28
C GLU A 56 24.10 11.61 -4.92
N ALA A 57 23.77 12.85 -5.24
CA ALA A 57 24.59 14.00 -4.88
C ALA A 57 24.72 14.14 -3.36
N LEU A 58 23.60 14.00 -2.62
CA LEU A 58 23.59 14.06 -1.16
C LEU A 58 24.35 12.89 -0.53
N ALA A 59 24.17 11.67 -1.06
CA ALA A 59 24.89 10.49 -0.57
C ALA A 59 26.40 10.63 -0.73
N LYS A 60 26.88 11.18 -1.85
CA LYS A 60 28.30 11.46 -2.09
C LYS A 60 28.86 12.46 -1.08
N GLN A 61 28.13 13.50 -0.71
CA GLN A 61 28.55 14.46 0.33
C GLN A 61 28.76 13.79 1.69
N HIS A 62 28.02 12.72 1.97
CA HIS A 62 28.11 11.95 3.21
C HIS A 62 28.97 10.67 3.09
N ASN A 63 29.78 10.52 2.04
CA ASN A 63 30.56 9.30 1.78
C ASN A 63 29.72 8.00 1.78
N LEU A 64 28.47 8.08 1.32
CA LEU A 64 27.55 6.94 1.19
C LEU A 64 27.36 6.58 -0.28
N LYS A 65 26.86 5.38 -0.53
CA LYS A 65 26.42 4.90 -1.84
C LYS A 65 24.92 4.68 -1.83
N ILE A 66 24.27 4.91 -2.95
CA ILE A 66 22.86 4.58 -3.11
C ILE A 66 22.67 3.57 -4.24
N LYS A 67 21.58 2.84 -4.18
CA LYS A 67 21.10 1.96 -5.24
C LYS A 67 19.58 1.91 -5.20
N VAL A 68 18.94 2.21 -6.31
CA VAL A 68 17.52 1.93 -6.50
C VAL A 68 17.36 0.41 -6.65
N VAL A 69 16.62 -0.21 -5.77
CA VAL A 69 16.39 -1.67 -5.72
C VAL A 69 15.00 -2.05 -6.12
N ASP A 70 14.03 -1.13 -5.97
CA ASP A 70 12.62 -1.39 -6.25
C ASP A 70 11.90 -0.12 -6.69
N SER A 71 10.71 -0.30 -7.28
CA SER A 71 9.81 0.80 -7.61
C SER A 71 8.37 0.41 -7.27
N LEU A 72 7.69 1.24 -6.49
CA LEU A 72 6.29 1.11 -6.13
C LEU A 72 5.50 2.28 -6.70
N TYR A 73 4.24 2.08 -7.02
CA TYR A 73 3.40 3.18 -7.46
C TYR A 73 2.56 3.73 -6.31
N ASP A 74 2.74 5.01 -6.00
CA ASP A 74 1.89 5.80 -5.11
C ASP A 74 1.43 7.06 -5.86
N ASP A 75 0.12 7.20 -6.05
CA ASP A 75 -0.50 8.33 -6.76
C ASP A 75 -0.40 9.67 -6.01
N ARG A 76 -0.04 9.63 -4.72
CA ARG A 76 0.13 10.81 -3.86
C ARG A 76 1.52 11.43 -3.98
N ALA A 77 2.50 10.68 -4.48
CA ALA A 77 3.88 11.12 -4.64
C ALA A 77 4.20 11.40 -6.11
N LYS A 78 5.14 12.31 -6.35
CA LYS A 78 5.60 12.58 -7.71
C LYS A 78 6.27 11.35 -8.32
N PRO A 79 6.08 11.08 -9.62
CA PRO A 79 6.79 10.00 -10.29
C PRO A 79 8.31 10.15 -10.19
N GLY A 80 9.01 9.05 -9.94
CA GLY A 80 10.47 8.98 -9.92
C GLY A 80 11.13 9.47 -8.64
N VAL A 81 10.40 9.92 -7.61
CA VAL A 81 10.99 10.30 -6.32
C VAL A 81 11.16 9.11 -5.39
N VAL A 82 12.03 9.24 -4.41
CA VAL A 82 12.28 8.23 -3.38
C VAL A 82 11.07 8.17 -2.43
N LEU A 83 10.49 6.99 -2.31
CA LEU A 83 9.40 6.68 -1.38
C LEU A 83 9.91 6.05 -0.08
N GLU A 84 10.94 5.21 -0.18
CA GLU A 84 11.49 4.50 0.97
C GLU A 84 13.00 4.41 0.86
N GLN A 85 13.67 4.39 2.00
CA GLN A 85 15.11 4.17 2.10
C GLN A 85 15.46 3.15 3.20
N TYR A 86 16.47 2.35 2.95
CA TYR A 86 17.01 1.42 3.95
C TYR A 86 18.56 1.38 3.89
N PRO A 87 19.26 1.64 5.01
CA PRO A 87 18.74 2.04 6.34
C PRO A 87 18.00 3.38 6.34
N GLY A 88 17.08 3.54 7.30
CA GLY A 88 16.26 4.76 7.45
C GLY A 88 17.08 5.99 7.83
N ASN A 89 16.46 7.17 7.73
CA ASN A 89 17.02 8.44 8.16
C ASN A 89 17.51 8.38 9.62
N GLY A 90 18.69 8.94 9.89
CA GLY A 90 19.33 8.97 11.21
C GLY A 90 20.00 7.66 11.62
N ALA A 91 19.85 6.57 10.90
CA ALA A 91 20.54 5.31 11.17
C ALA A 91 22.06 5.51 11.09
N ARG A 92 22.80 4.93 12.03
CA ARG A 92 24.25 5.01 12.02
C ARG A 92 24.87 3.88 11.19
N VAL A 93 25.65 4.24 10.18
CA VAL A 93 26.26 3.32 9.25
C VAL A 93 27.76 3.62 9.06
N LYS A 94 28.52 2.65 8.55
CA LYS A 94 29.92 2.86 8.15
C LYS A 94 30.00 3.64 6.83
N GLU A 95 31.15 4.26 6.59
CA GLU A 95 31.46 4.87 5.30
C GLU A 95 31.24 3.90 4.13
N LYS A 96 30.88 4.46 2.99
CA LYS A 96 30.60 3.70 1.74
C LYS A 96 29.49 2.67 1.85
N ARG A 97 28.69 2.72 2.96
CA ARG A 97 27.51 1.88 3.11
C ARG A 97 26.55 2.12 1.94
N LEU A 98 26.04 1.04 1.39
CA LEU A 98 25.01 1.08 0.36
C LEU A 98 23.64 1.32 1.03
N ILE A 99 22.99 2.41 0.64
CA ILE A 99 21.60 2.72 1.00
C ILE A 99 20.73 2.27 -0.16
N GLN A 100 19.76 1.43 0.16
CA GLN A 100 18.76 0.96 -0.79
C GLN A 100 17.60 1.94 -0.84
N LEU A 101 17.17 2.28 -2.04
CA LEU A 101 16.08 3.21 -2.27
C LEU A 101 14.98 2.50 -3.06
N THR A 102 13.73 2.74 -2.65
CA THR A 102 12.54 2.43 -3.43
C THR A 102 12.00 3.74 -3.99
N ILE A 103 11.79 3.80 -5.29
CA ILE A 103 11.30 5.01 -5.97
C ILE A 103 9.84 4.87 -6.37
N ASN A 104 9.16 6.01 -6.57
CA ASN A 104 7.82 6.00 -7.14
C ASN A 104 7.88 5.65 -8.63
N ALA A 105 7.14 4.62 -9.03
CA ALA A 105 7.01 4.26 -10.43
C ALA A 105 6.29 5.37 -11.22
N GLN A 106 6.56 5.47 -12.52
CA GLN A 106 5.90 6.47 -13.38
C GLN A 106 4.43 6.15 -13.66
N SER A 107 4.03 4.89 -13.53
CA SER A 107 2.67 4.43 -13.76
C SER A 107 2.38 3.17 -12.94
N PRO A 108 1.10 2.89 -12.63
CA PRO A 108 0.72 1.65 -11.99
C PRO A 108 1.18 0.43 -12.79
N GLU A 109 1.42 -0.67 -12.08
CA GLU A 109 1.64 -1.99 -12.69
C GLU A 109 0.49 -2.32 -13.64
N LYS A 110 0.82 -2.83 -14.83
CA LYS A 110 -0.19 -3.32 -15.78
C LYS A 110 -0.48 -4.78 -15.50
N ILE A 111 -1.76 -5.10 -15.42
CA ILE A 111 -2.26 -6.44 -15.16
C ILE A 111 -3.15 -6.90 -16.31
N ILE A 112 -3.18 -8.21 -16.54
CA ILE A 112 -3.98 -8.82 -17.62
C ILE A 112 -5.46 -8.80 -17.24
N PHE A 113 -6.29 -8.26 -18.14
CA PHE A 113 -7.74 -8.21 -17.99
C PHE A 113 -8.35 -9.60 -18.22
N PRO A 114 -9.14 -10.15 -17.29
CA PRO A 114 -9.74 -11.48 -17.44
C PRO A 114 -10.90 -11.49 -18.44
N ASN A 115 -11.17 -12.65 -19.01
CA ASN A 115 -12.39 -12.85 -19.81
C ASN A 115 -13.61 -13.01 -18.87
N LEU A 116 -14.50 -12.02 -18.91
CA LEU A 116 -15.68 -11.95 -18.02
C LEU A 116 -16.99 -11.73 -18.80
N LYS A 117 -16.95 -11.71 -20.13
CA LYS A 117 -18.20 -11.69 -20.94
C LYS A 117 -19.01 -12.96 -20.66
N ASN A 118 -20.31 -12.81 -20.61
CA ASN A 118 -21.27 -13.89 -20.32
C ASN A 118 -21.09 -14.57 -18.95
N SER A 119 -20.44 -13.91 -18.01
CA SER A 119 -20.35 -14.39 -16.63
C SER A 119 -21.42 -13.77 -15.73
N ALA A 120 -21.66 -14.41 -14.58
CA ALA A 120 -22.56 -13.85 -13.60
C ALA A 120 -21.95 -12.60 -12.95
N PHE A 121 -22.77 -11.57 -12.70
CA PHE A 121 -22.32 -10.31 -12.13
C PHE A 121 -21.50 -10.46 -10.83
N ARG A 122 -21.95 -11.28 -9.87
CA ARG A 122 -21.24 -11.50 -8.61
C ARG A 122 -19.84 -12.09 -8.82
N GLN A 123 -19.71 -13.04 -9.74
CA GLN A 123 -18.41 -13.62 -10.09
C GLN A 123 -17.51 -12.58 -10.73
N THR A 124 -18.07 -11.72 -11.57
CA THR A 124 -17.33 -10.61 -12.23
C THR A 124 -16.79 -9.64 -11.18
N LEU A 125 -17.61 -9.21 -10.20
CA LEU A 125 -17.16 -8.34 -9.13
C LEU A 125 -15.97 -8.92 -8.37
N GLN A 126 -16.10 -10.17 -7.91
CA GLN A 126 -15.02 -10.85 -7.15
C GLN A 126 -13.74 -10.99 -7.97
N THR A 127 -13.89 -11.32 -9.26
CA THR A 127 -12.72 -11.50 -10.15
C THR A 127 -12.02 -10.17 -10.40
N LEU A 128 -12.75 -9.10 -10.70
CA LEU A 128 -12.18 -7.77 -10.89
C LEU A 128 -11.46 -7.28 -9.64
N GLU A 129 -12.12 -7.35 -8.47
CA GLU A 129 -11.51 -6.93 -7.20
C GLU A 129 -10.27 -7.74 -6.85
N SER A 130 -10.31 -9.07 -7.00
CA SER A 130 -9.16 -9.95 -6.70
C SER A 130 -7.96 -9.70 -7.62
N ARG A 131 -8.21 -9.26 -8.86
CA ARG A 131 -7.17 -8.87 -9.80
C ARG A 131 -6.65 -7.45 -9.60
N GLY A 132 -7.30 -6.68 -8.72
CA GLY A 132 -6.89 -5.31 -8.40
C GLY A 132 -7.52 -4.25 -9.31
N PHE A 133 -8.59 -4.57 -10.03
CA PHE A 133 -9.45 -3.60 -10.70
C PHE A 133 -10.47 -3.02 -9.73
N GLN A 134 -10.99 -1.86 -10.04
CA GLN A 134 -12.11 -1.23 -9.33
C GLN A 134 -13.37 -1.31 -10.18
N ILE A 135 -14.51 -1.36 -9.53
CA ILE A 135 -15.79 -1.32 -10.19
C ILE A 135 -16.12 0.14 -10.52
N GLY A 136 -16.39 0.41 -11.80
CA GLY A 136 -16.86 1.68 -12.29
C GLY A 136 -18.38 1.78 -12.25
N HIS A 137 -18.97 2.17 -13.36
CA HIS A 137 -20.42 2.34 -13.50
C HIS A 137 -21.08 1.00 -13.89
N ILE A 138 -22.29 0.77 -13.39
CA ILE A 138 -23.13 -0.36 -13.76
C ILE A 138 -24.22 0.18 -14.67
N GLU A 139 -24.23 -0.27 -15.92
CA GLU A 139 -25.20 0.07 -16.94
C GLU A 139 -26.08 -1.14 -17.22
N TYR A 140 -27.31 -0.90 -17.68
CA TYR A 140 -28.23 -1.97 -18.09
C TYR A 140 -28.62 -1.78 -19.55
N GLU A 141 -28.55 -2.87 -20.31
CA GLU A 141 -29.00 -2.95 -21.71
C GLU A 141 -30.09 -4.01 -21.85
N ASP A 142 -30.92 -3.87 -22.88
CA ASP A 142 -31.98 -4.80 -23.18
C ASP A 142 -31.40 -6.18 -23.53
N SER A 143 -31.84 -7.19 -22.77
CA SER A 143 -31.39 -8.57 -22.92
C SER A 143 -32.36 -9.51 -22.20
N GLU A 144 -32.54 -10.69 -22.74
CA GLU A 144 -33.31 -11.77 -22.09
C GLU A 144 -32.65 -12.30 -20.80
N PHE A 145 -31.33 -12.08 -20.65
CA PHE A 145 -30.55 -12.58 -19.52
C PHE A 145 -30.42 -11.51 -18.42
N LYS A 146 -31.12 -11.72 -17.31
CA LYS A 146 -31.07 -10.82 -16.16
C LYS A 146 -29.72 -10.92 -15.44
N ASN A 147 -29.06 -9.76 -15.20
CA ASN A 147 -27.81 -9.65 -14.46
C ASN A 147 -26.63 -10.46 -15.03
N LEU A 148 -26.69 -10.82 -16.30
CA LEU A 148 -25.57 -11.37 -17.04
C LEU A 148 -24.68 -10.23 -17.53
N VAL A 149 -23.37 -10.40 -17.44
CA VAL A 149 -22.40 -9.42 -17.98
C VAL A 149 -22.38 -9.52 -19.49
N LEU A 150 -22.93 -8.52 -20.16
CA LEU A 150 -22.96 -8.43 -21.62
C LEU A 150 -21.64 -7.86 -22.16
N ASN A 151 -21.13 -6.83 -21.48
CA ASN A 151 -19.90 -6.16 -21.88
C ASN A 151 -19.19 -5.51 -20.69
N LEU A 152 -17.92 -5.16 -20.88
CA LEU A 152 -17.10 -4.45 -19.91
C LEU A 152 -16.40 -3.30 -20.66
N LYS A 153 -16.40 -2.10 -20.06
CA LYS A 153 -15.86 -0.90 -20.69
C LYS A 153 -14.78 -0.24 -19.82
N TYR A 154 -13.79 0.33 -20.47
CA TYR A 154 -12.80 1.21 -19.86
C TYR A 154 -12.78 2.54 -20.61
N LYS A 155 -13.05 3.64 -19.92
CA LYS A 155 -13.16 4.98 -20.52
C LYS A 155 -14.14 5.00 -21.71
N GLY A 156 -15.27 4.32 -21.57
CA GLY A 156 -16.32 4.24 -22.60
C GLY A 156 -16.02 3.34 -23.81
N LYS A 157 -14.89 2.62 -23.80
CA LYS A 157 -14.53 1.66 -24.86
C LYS A 157 -14.58 0.24 -24.33
N ASP A 158 -15.02 -0.69 -25.15
CA ASP A 158 -15.03 -2.11 -24.82
C ASP A 158 -13.62 -2.61 -24.51
N VAL A 159 -13.52 -3.47 -23.49
CA VAL A 159 -12.26 -4.09 -23.11
C VAL A 159 -12.24 -5.52 -23.60
N GLU A 160 -11.26 -5.83 -24.43
CA GLU A 160 -11.03 -7.20 -24.88
C GLU A 160 -10.34 -8.02 -23.79
N PRO A 161 -10.60 -9.33 -23.72
CA PRO A 161 -9.84 -10.25 -22.88
C PRO A 161 -8.33 -10.13 -23.14
N ASP A 162 -7.53 -10.38 -22.11
CA ASP A 162 -6.06 -10.31 -22.15
C ASP A 162 -5.45 -8.92 -22.40
N ALA A 163 -6.27 -7.86 -22.47
CA ALA A 163 -5.77 -6.49 -22.54
C ALA A 163 -4.96 -6.14 -21.28
N LEU A 164 -3.84 -5.43 -21.45
CA LEU A 164 -3.00 -4.95 -20.36
C LEU A 164 -3.51 -3.60 -19.86
N LEU A 165 -4.12 -3.58 -18.68
CA LEU A 165 -4.65 -2.38 -18.04
C LEU A 165 -3.92 -2.06 -16.74
N PRO A 166 -3.78 -0.78 -16.38
CA PRO A 166 -3.20 -0.39 -15.10
C PRO A 166 -3.99 -0.95 -13.92
N LYS A 167 -3.31 -1.45 -12.90
CA LYS A 167 -3.92 -1.86 -11.62
C LYS A 167 -4.66 -0.66 -11.00
N GLY A 168 -5.83 -0.90 -10.39
CA GLY A 168 -6.69 0.16 -9.88
C GLY A 168 -7.61 0.81 -10.93
N THR A 169 -7.54 0.38 -12.20
CA THR A 169 -8.43 0.88 -13.25
C THR A 169 -9.90 0.58 -12.90
N LYS A 170 -10.76 1.60 -13.08
CA LYS A 170 -12.21 1.44 -12.97
C LYS A 170 -12.77 0.84 -14.25
N ILE A 171 -13.52 -0.26 -14.11
CA ILE A 171 -14.16 -0.98 -15.19
C ILE A 171 -15.67 -0.82 -15.07
N ASP A 172 -16.29 -0.26 -16.12
CA ASP A 172 -17.73 -0.13 -16.21
C ASP A 172 -18.30 -1.47 -16.70
N ILE A 173 -19.44 -1.87 -16.12
CA ILE A 173 -20.03 -3.19 -16.37
C ILE A 173 -21.41 -3.00 -17.00
N VAL A 174 -21.62 -3.61 -18.15
CA VAL A 174 -22.92 -3.63 -18.83
C VAL A 174 -23.62 -4.95 -18.54
N LEU A 175 -24.81 -4.86 -17.96
CA LEU A 175 -25.62 -5.99 -17.55
C LEU A 175 -26.91 -6.08 -18.36
N GLY A 176 -27.40 -7.30 -18.55
CA GLY A 176 -28.71 -7.52 -19.13
C GLY A 176 -29.84 -7.23 -18.12
N ASN A 177 -30.92 -6.60 -18.59
CA ASN A 177 -32.07 -6.22 -17.75
C ASN A 177 -33.12 -7.34 -17.57
N GLY A 178 -33.08 -8.42 -18.36
CA GLY A 178 -34.02 -9.55 -18.27
C GLY A 178 -35.42 -9.28 -18.84
N ASN A 179 -35.55 -8.32 -19.77
CA ASN A 179 -36.82 -7.95 -20.42
C ASN A 179 -37.99 -7.63 -19.43
N GLY A 180 -37.65 -7.18 -18.19
CA GLY A 180 -38.64 -6.87 -17.15
C GLY A 180 -38.32 -5.65 -16.33
N SER A 181 -39.14 -5.38 -15.31
CA SER A 181 -38.82 -4.31 -14.36
C SER A 181 -37.58 -4.73 -13.56
N ASN A 182 -36.55 -3.88 -13.62
CA ASN A 182 -35.28 -4.13 -12.94
C ASN A 182 -35.20 -3.33 -11.63
N THR A 183 -36.21 -3.52 -10.78
CA THR A 183 -36.27 -2.88 -9.47
C THR A 183 -35.51 -3.65 -8.41
N ILE A 184 -34.89 -2.92 -7.50
CA ILE A 184 -34.14 -3.43 -6.36
C ILE A 184 -34.56 -2.71 -5.09
N ILE A 185 -34.31 -3.34 -3.95
CA ILE A 185 -34.47 -2.71 -2.63
C ILE A 185 -33.10 -2.11 -2.24
N VAL A 186 -33.11 -0.85 -1.84
CA VAL A 186 -31.91 -0.14 -1.40
C VAL A 186 -31.36 -0.77 -0.12
N PRO A 187 -30.11 -1.24 -0.10
CA PRO A 187 -29.53 -1.85 1.07
C PRO A 187 -29.25 -0.81 2.16
N ARG A 188 -29.18 -1.24 3.42
CA ARG A 188 -28.73 -0.38 4.53
C ARG A 188 -27.21 -0.25 4.47
N LEU A 189 -26.74 0.96 4.18
CA LEU A 189 -25.31 1.33 4.10
C LEU A 189 -24.86 2.12 5.33
N THR A 190 -25.81 2.69 6.09
CA THR A 190 -25.53 3.42 7.32
C THR A 190 -24.91 2.51 8.38
N GLY A 191 -23.97 3.03 9.15
CA GLY A 191 -23.20 2.29 10.17
C GLY A 191 -21.98 1.53 9.60
N LYS A 192 -21.85 1.42 8.29
CA LYS A 192 -20.72 0.72 7.64
C LYS A 192 -19.55 1.65 7.34
N LYS A 193 -18.34 1.10 7.33
CA LYS A 193 -17.16 1.83 6.81
C LYS A 193 -17.37 2.10 5.33
N LEU A 194 -16.83 3.20 4.85
CA LEU A 194 -17.02 3.64 3.45
C LEU A 194 -16.75 2.52 2.43
N ARG A 195 -15.64 1.81 2.57
CA ARG A 195 -15.27 0.71 1.65
C ARG A 195 -16.30 -0.43 1.65
N GLU A 196 -16.78 -0.80 2.83
CA GLU A 196 -17.80 -1.83 2.99
C GLU A 196 -19.15 -1.39 2.41
N ALA A 197 -19.53 -0.13 2.62
CA ALA A 197 -20.76 0.44 2.07
C ALA A 197 -20.73 0.46 0.53
N ILE A 198 -19.60 0.86 -0.06
CA ILE A 198 -19.40 0.85 -1.52
C ILE A 198 -19.57 -0.59 -2.07
N SER A 199 -18.87 -1.56 -1.48
CA SER A 199 -18.94 -2.96 -1.93
C SER A 199 -20.36 -3.51 -1.81
N LEU A 200 -21.06 -3.24 -0.71
CA LEU A 200 -22.44 -3.69 -0.52
C LEU A 200 -23.42 -3.04 -1.52
N ALA A 201 -23.28 -1.73 -1.78
CA ALA A 201 -24.11 -1.05 -2.77
C ALA A 201 -23.93 -1.66 -4.15
N GLN A 202 -22.69 -1.89 -4.58
CA GLN A 202 -22.37 -2.51 -5.88
C GLN A 202 -22.88 -3.95 -5.95
N GLN A 203 -22.72 -4.76 -4.90
CA GLN A 203 -23.29 -6.13 -4.82
C GLN A 203 -24.82 -6.13 -4.88
N SER A 204 -25.44 -5.02 -4.48
CA SER A 204 -26.89 -4.80 -4.56
C SER A 204 -27.33 -4.12 -5.87
N TYR A 205 -26.46 -4.13 -6.89
CA TYR A 205 -26.72 -3.56 -8.21
C TYR A 205 -26.94 -2.05 -8.23
N MET A 206 -26.32 -1.31 -7.30
CA MET A 206 -26.39 0.15 -7.24
C MET A 206 -25.07 0.78 -7.67
N ASN A 207 -25.15 1.94 -8.28
CA ASN A 207 -24.00 2.81 -8.51
C ASN A 207 -23.71 3.67 -7.27
N ILE A 208 -22.45 4.06 -7.10
CA ILE A 208 -22.08 5.06 -6.11
C ILE A 208 -22.23 6.44 -6.75
N GLY A 209 -23.04 7.28 -6.14
CA GLY A 209 -23.20 8.67 -6.48
C GLY A 209 -22.13 9.54 -5.82
N GLU A 210 -22.54 10.62 -5.17
CA GLU A 210 -21.62 11.49 -4.46
C GLU A 210 -21.25 10.92 -3.09
N ILE A 211 -19.96 11.01 -2.74
CA ILE A 211 -19.45 10.76 -1.40
C ILE A 211 -19.23 12.11 -0.74
N ILE A 212 -20.06 12.45 0.25
CA ILE A 212 -20.13 13.76 0.88
C ILE A 212 -19.50 13.67 2.28
N PRO A 213 -18.25 14.13 2.45
CA PRO A 213 -17.59 14.16 3.74
C PRO A 213 -18.14 15.32 4.60
N ASP A 214 -18.25 15.11 5.90
CA ASP A 214 -18.50 16.20 6.83
C ASP A 214 -17.19 16.91 7.27
N ALA A 215 -17.31 17.95 8.12
CA ALA A 215 -16.18 18.76 8.56
C ALA A 215 -15.11 17.99 9.37
N SER A 216 -15.37 16.74 9.77
CA SER A 216 -14.40 15.90 10.48
C SER A 216 -13.37 15.25 9.57
N ILE A 217 -13.60 15.25 8.26
CA ILE A 217 -12.77 14.59 7.26
C ILE A 217 -11.99 15.64 6.47
N LYS A 218 -10.66 15.63 6.58
CA LYS A 218 -9.79 16.61 5.93
C LYS A 218 -8.79 15.96 4.97
N THR A 219 -8.55 14.66 5.12
CA THR A 219 -7.55 13.92 4.35
C THR A 219 -8.14 12.69 3.66
N PRO A 220 -7.54 12.21 2.56
CA PRO A 220 -7.96 10.96 1.92
C PRO A 220 -7.87 9.73 2.84
N ALA A 221 -6.91 9.69 3.76
CA ALA A 221 -6.78 8.61 4.73
C ALA A 221 -7.95 8.61 5.73
N GLU A 222 -8.37 9.79 6.21
CA GLU A 222 -9.55 9.94 7.07
C GLU A 222 -10.83 9.53 6.33
N GLN A 223 -10.94 9.84 5.05
CA GLN A 223 -12.08 9.41 4.24
C GLN A 223 -12.20 7.89 4.15
N GLN A 224 -11.09 7.17 4.02
CA GLN A 224 -11.10 5.70 4.00
C GLN A 224 -11.51 5.08 5.35
N ALA A 225 -11.23 5.76 6.45
CA ALA A 225 -11.59 5.32 7.80
C ALA A 225 -13.02 5.72 8.21
N ALA A 226 -13.69 6.57 7.42
CA ALA A 226 -14.99 7.15 7.74
C ALA A 226 -16.12 6.11 7.70
N VAL A 227 -17.19 6.43 8.46
CA VAL A 227 -18.41 5.64 8.53
C VAL A 227 -19.55 6.40 7.85
N VAL A 228 -20.40 5.69 7.12
CA VAL A 228 -21.61 6.25 6.50
C VAL A 228 -22.64 6.53 7.60
N TYR A 229 -23.00 7.78 7.81
CA TYR A 229 -24.02 8.16 8.80
C TYR A 229 -25.38 8.45 8.17
N GLN A 230 -25.45 8.70 6.86
CA GLN A 230 -26.66 8.94 6.10
C GLN A 230 -26.47 8.48 4.66
N GLN A 231 -27.54 8.05 4.01
CA GLN A 231 -27.57 7.66 2.60
C GLN A 231 -28.81 8.24 1.90
N SER A 232 -28.74 8.39 0.58
CA SER A 232 -29.89 8.76 -0.25
C SER A 232 -29.80 8.04 -1.60
N PRO A 233 -30.82 7.20 -1.99
CA PRO A 233 -32.08 6.93 -1.31
C PRO A 233 -31.93 6.22 0.04
N ASN A 234 -33.01 6.23 0.85
CA ASN A 234 -32.99 5.59 2.16
C ASN A 234 -32.95 4.06 2.03
N ALA A 235 -32.50 3.41 3.10
CA ALA A 235 -32.59 1.95 3.20
C ALA A 235 -34.05 1.51 3.06
N THR A 236 -34.27 0.36 2.38
CA THR A 236 -35.56 -0.22 2.07
C THR A 236 -36.40 0.47 1.00
N ASP A 237 -36.01 1.64 0.50
CA ASP A 237 -36.66 2.23 -0.66
C ASP A 237 -36.53 1.31 -1.89
N ILE A 238 -37.51 1.38 -2.78
CA ILE A 238 -37.46 0.66 -4.06
C ILE A 238 -36.95 1.60 -5.14
N THR A 239 -35.93 1.18 -5.85
CA THR A 239 -35.36 1.94 -6.97
C THR A 239 -35.02 1.02 -8.15
N GLN A 240 -34.60 1.57 -9.25
CA GLN A 240 -34.10 0.79 -10.40
C GLN A 240 -32.67 0.33 -10.17
N ALA A 241 -32.32 -0.86 -10.61
CA ALA A 241 -30.94 -1.32 -10.65
C ALA A 241 -30.09 -0.37 -11.53
N GLY A 242 -28.87 -0.10 -11.10
CA GLY A 242 -28.02 0.93 -11.68
C GLY A 242 -28.23 2.34 -11.15
N SER A 243 -29.28 2.58 -10.33
CA SER A 243 -29.48 3.91 -9.72
C SER A 243 -28.34 4.26 -8.76
N PRO A 244 -27.95 5.55 -8.70
CA PRO A 244 -26.89 5.98 -7.78
C PRO A 244 -27.40 6.09 -6.34
N VAL A 245 -26.51 5.82 -5.38
CA VAL A 245 -26.70 6.10 -3.95
C VAL A 245 -25.64 7.08 -3.49
N ASN A 246 -26.07 8.21 -2.91
CA ASN A 246 -25.18 9.18 -2.28
C ASN A 246 -24.89 8.77 -0.84
N LEU A 247 -23.63 8.91 -0.43
CA LEU A 247 -23.13 8.50 0.88
C LEU A 247 -22.61 9.70 1.65
N TYR A 248 -23.18 9.97 2.83
CA TYR A 248 -22.70 10.98 3.75
C TYR A 248 -21.83 10.33 4.81
N ILE A 249 -20.57 10.76 4.92
CA ILE A 249 -19.57 10.09 5.74
C ILE A 249 -19.02 10.98 6.86
N THR A 250 -18.65 10.38 7.99
CA THR A 250 -18.19 11.07 9.20
C THR A 250 -17.16 10.25 9.97
N LEU A 251 -16.34 10.95 10.77
CA LEU A 251 -15.53 10.36 11.84
C LEU A 251 -16.05 10.72 13.25
N GLN A 252 -17.13 11.51 13.35
CA GLN A 252 -17.68 11.96 14.62
C GLN A 252 -18.43 10.84 15.34
N LYS A 253 -17.96 10.47 16.53
CA LYS A 253 -18.54 9.39 17.35
C LYS A 253 -20.01 9.63 17.71
N ASN A 254 -20.44 10.87 17.93
CA ASN A 254 -21.83 11.21 18.23
C ASN A 254 -22.80 10.90 17.08
N LYS A 255 -22.41 11.19 15.84
CA LYS A 255 -23.19 10.85 14.66
C LYS A 255 -23.26 9.34 14.45
N ILE A 256 -22.18 8.61 14.73
CA ILE A 256 -22.11 7.16 14.63
C ILE A 256 -22.99 6.52 15.71
N ALA A 257 -22.93 6.98 16.95
CA ALA A 257 -23.77 6.45 18.05
C ALA A 257 -25.27 6.66 17.81
N ASN A 258 -25.68 7.74 17.16
CA ASN A 258 -27.08 7.97 16.80
C ASN A 258 -27.60 6.96 15.77
N ILE A 259 -26.75 6.38 14.92
CA ILE A 259 -27.14 5.31 13.99
C ILE A 259 -27.51 4.04 14.78
N ASP A 260 -26.69 3.68 15.77
CA ASP A 260 -26.91 2.49 16.58
C ASP A 260 -28.22 2.57 17.38
N SER A 261 -28.60 3.77 17.84
CA SER A 261 -29.89 3.97 18.53
C SER A 261 -31.11 3.80 17.63
N LEU A 262 -30.99 4.10 16.33
CA LEU A 262 -32.06 3.90 15.35
C LEU A 262 -32.22 2.44 14.91
N ILE A 263 -31.15 1.62 15.03
CA ILE A 263 -31.15 0.21 14.66
C ILE A 263 -31.83 -0.65 15.73
N VAL A 264 -31.79 -0.23 17.00
CA VAL A 264 -32.36 -1.00 18.14
C VAL A 264 -33.89 -0.83 18.25
N THR A 265 -34.50 0.09 17.51
CA THR A 265 -35.94 0.42 17.56
C THR A 265 -36.76 -0.18 16.40
N GLU A 266 -36.19 -0.94 15.50
CA GLU A 266 -36.83 -1.73 14.44
C GLU A 266 -36.71 -3.24 14.73
#